data_bb3f214de078236e1292875602db813c
#
_entry.id   bb3f214de078236e1292875602db813c
#
_cell.length_a   1.000
_cell.length_b   1.000
_cell.length_c   1.000
_cell.angle_alpha   90.00
_cell.angle_beta   90.00
_cell.angle_gamma   90.00
#
_symmetry.space_group_name_H-M   'P 1'
#
loop_
_entity.id
_entity.type
_entity.pdbx_description
1 polymer ?
#
loop_
_entity_poly.entity_id
_entity_poly.type
_entity_poly.pdbx_seq_one_letter_code
_entity_poly.pdbx_strand_id
1 'polypeptide(L)'
;MLIIFLIIRILCIGNSFSWDAVEQELVPLCDAKGVEVEIHNLYYGGCSLQQHAQFMLKDTAAYSHRVCTNNQSPIPHRQTRVNLDTISLKQALKDGQYDFISFQQASHDSGIRSTYEPWLSLLIDTVHAYQPQAQLCWMQTWAYSQDATHPAFPRYHNKQQEMWDSIQSCTQYVKEIVNREMRKPENREMKKWLLIPCGKAIQLGRQTKLGDTFCRDGYHLNYTYGRYTAACVWYEMITRKDVRFNSARHPEMTRRQQRIAQECAHKACR
;
A
#
# COMPACT_ATOMS: atom_id res chain seq x y z
N MET A 1 3.38 24.79 26.94
CA MET A 1 4.15 23.85 26.10
C MET A 1 3.24 23.46 24.94
N LEU A 2 3.49 23.97 23.75
CA LEU A 2 2.67 23.65 22.57
C LEU A 2 3.04 22.21 22.15
N ILE A 3 2.13 21.27 22.31
CA ILE A 3 2.31 19.92 21.78
C ILE A 3 2.04 20.04 20.28
N ILE A 4 3.08 20.12 19.47
CA ILE A 4 2.95 20.02 18.03
C ILE A 4 2.69 18.55 17.73
N PHE A 5 1.42 18.21 17.45
CA PHE A 5 1.08 16.90 16.89
C PHE A 5 1.68 16.82 15.49
N LEU A 6 2.63 15.93 15.30
CA LEU A 6 3.24 15.70 14.01
C LEU A 6 2.27 14.80 13.22
N ILE A 7 1.65 15.38 12.18
CA ILE A 7 0.79 14.62 11.26
C ILE A 7 1.67 13.82 10.33
N ILE A 8 1.44 12.51 10.26
CA ILE A 8 2.10 11.64 9.27
C ILE A 8 1.37 11.76 7.93
N ARG A 9 2.03 12.27 6.90
CA ARG A 9 1.48 12.43 5.56
C ARG A 9 1.97 11.34 4.61
N ILE A 10 1.01 10.65 3.99
CA ILE A 10 1.28 9.50 3.10
C ILE A 10 0.70 9.80 1.73
N LEU A 11 1.50 9.62 0.67
CA LEU A 11 1.02 9.58 -0.70
C LEU A 11 1.10 8.15 -1.23
N CYS A 12 -0.02 7.59 -1.67
CA CYS A 12 -0.07 6.31 -2.38
C CYS A 12 -0.24 6.58 -3.88
N ILE A 13 0.75 6.18 -4.69
CA ILE A 13 0.64 6.14 -6.15
C ILE A 13 0.13 4.74 -6.48
N GLY A 14 -1.22 4.61 -6.62
CA GLY A 14 -1.79 3.29 -6.51
C GLY A 14 -3.06 3.04 -7.34
N ASN A 15 -3.68 1.94 -7.01
CA ASN A 15 -4.87 1.41 -7.65
C ASN A 15 -5.83 0.81 -6.60
N SER A 16 -6.68 -0.16 -6.97
CA SER A 16 -7.60 -0.78 -6.03
C SER A 16 -6.92 -1.49 -4.84
N PHE A 17 -5.64 -1.88 -4.97
CA PHE A 17 -4.92 -2.53 -3.89
C PHE A 17 -4.46 -1.53 -2.82
N SER A 18 -4.03 -0.31 -3.20
CA SER A 18 -3.81 0.75 -2.20
C SER A 18 -5.12 1.16 -1.53
N TRP A 19 -6.23 1.24 -2.29
CA TRP A 19 -7.54 1.47 -1.71
C TRP A 19 -7.87 0.45 -0.61
N ASP A 20 -7.73 -0.84 -0.91
CA ASP A 20 -8.00 -1.90 0.07
C ASP A 20 -7.06 -1.82 1.29
N ALA A 21 -5.81 -1.39 1.10
CA ALA A 21 -4.81 -1.41 2.16
C ALA A 21 -4.88 -0.22 3.13
N VAL A 22 -5.25 0.99 2.66
CA VAL A 22 -5.08 2.21 3.46
C VAL A 22 -6.36 3.01 3.72
N GLU A 23 -7.37 2.96 2.84
CA GLU A 23 -8.47 3.94 2.92
C GLU A 23 -9.51 3.65 4.01
N GLN A 24 -9.61 2.44 4.51
CA GLN A 24 -10.67 2.07 5.47
C GLN A 24 -10.16 1.92 6.90
N GLU A 25 -9.09 1.17 7.11
CA GLU A 25 -8.70 0.69 8.43
C GLU A 25 -7.46 1.38 9.01
N LEU A 26 -6.63 2.04 8.17
CA LEU A 26 -5.38 2.64 8.64
C LEU A 26 -5.63 3.84 9.54
N VAL A 27 -6.58 4.72 9.19
CA VAL A 27 -6.95 5.88 10.01
C VAL A 27 -7.46 5.45 11.40
N PRO A 28 -8.42 4.52 11.54
CA PRO A 28 -8.84 4.01 12.85
C PRO A 28 -7.71 3.39 13.68
N LEU A 29 -6.77 2.68 13.04
CA LEU A 29 -5.60 2.12 13.74
C LEU A 29 -4.68 3.22 14.29
N CYS A 30 -4.44 4.27 13.52
CA CYS A 30 -3.65 5.43 13.95
C CYS A 30 -4.35 6.20 15.07
N ASP A 31 -5.64 6.50 14.90
CA ASP A 31 -6.46 7.23 15.85
C ASP A 31 -6.51 6.57 17.23
N ALA A 32 -6.69 5.24 17.28
CA ALA A 32 -6.70 4.47 18.53
C ALA A 32 -5.38 4.56 19.33
N LYS A 33 -4.34 5.15 18.77
CA LYS A 33 -3.02 5.36 19.41
C LYS A 33 -2.58 6.82 19.41
N GLY A 34 -3.51 7.76 19.17
CA GLY A 34 -3.24 9.18 19.14
C GLY A 34 -2.21 9.60 18.10
N VAL A 35 -2.18 8.89 16.96
CA VAL A 35 -1.34 9.22 15.81
C VAL A 35 -2.21 9.92 14.77
N GLU A 36 -1.89 11.18 14.46
CA GLU A 36 -2.54 11.89 13.37
C GLU A 36 -1.97 11.45 12.04
N VAL A 37 -2.84 11.13 11.08
CA VAL A 37 -2.46 10.67 9.74
C VAL A 37 -3.31 11.35 8.67
N GLU A 38 -2.66 11.71 7.58
CA GLU A 38 -3.29 12.20 6.36
C GLU A 38 -2.82 11.34 5.18
N ILE A 39 -3.76 10.63 4.56
CA ILE A 39 -3.49 9.67 3.49
C ILE A 39 -4.05 10.23 2.19
N HIS A 40 -3.19 10.50 1.23
CA HIS A 40 -3.53 10.84 -0.14
C HIS A 40 -3.37 9.59 -1.00
N ASN A 41 -4.45 9.12 -1.61
CA ASN A 41 -4.40 8.01 -2.55
C ASN A 41 -4.70 8.52 -3.97
N LEU A 42 -3.69 8.54 -4.82
CA LEU A 42 -3.84 8.80 -6.25
C LEU A 42 -4.35 7.54 -6.92
N TYR A 43 -5.67 7.41 -6.96
CA TYR A 43 -6.33 6.21 -7.41
C TYR A 43 -6.62 6.22 -8.91
N TYR A 44 -6.17 5.16 -9.58
CA TYR A 44 -6.63 4.78 -10.90
C TYR A 44 -6.79 3.26 -10.96
N GLY A 45 -7.99 2.76 -11.30
CA GLY A 45 -8.30 1.32 -11.25
C GLY A 45 -7.36 0.49 -12.13
N GLY A 46 -6.73 -0.55 -11.56
CA GLY A 46 -5.84 -1.46 -12.27
C GLY A 46 -4.53 -0.84 -12.80
N CYS A 47 -4.19 0.39 -12.40
CA CYS A 47 -3.03 1.11 -12.90
C CYS A 47 -1.71 0.35 -12.64
N SER A 48 -0.97 0.08 -13.71
CA SER A 48 0.36 -0.52 -13.66
C SER A 48 1.46 0.55 -13.52
N LEU A 49 2.68 0.13 -13.15
CA LEU A 49 3.85 1.03 -13.14
C LEU A 49 4.06 1.73 -14.48
N GLN A 50 3.91 0.99 -15.59
CA GLN A 50 3.98 1.57 -16.92
C GLN A 50 2.94 2.67 -17.12
N GLN A 51 1.71 2.44 -16.72
CA GLN A 51 0.63 3.40 -16.89
C GLN A 51 0.82 4.62 -16.00
N HIS A 52 1.25 4.44 -14.74
CA HIS A 52 1.65 5.53 -13.86
C HIS A 52 2.74 6.39 -14.48
N ALA A 53 3.80 5.76 -15.02
CA ALA A 53 4.90 6.49 -15.68
C ALA A 53 4.42 7.23 -16.93
N GLN A 54 3.55 6.65 -17.74
CA GLN A 54 2.98 7.31 -18.91
C GLN A 54 2.13 8.52 -18.54
N PHE A 55 1.29 8.42 -17.51
CA PHE A 55 0.52 9.56 -16.99
C PHE A 55 1.45 10.66 -16.47
N MET A 56 2.50 10.29 -15.76
CA MET A 56 3.50 11.22 -15.25
C MET A 56 4.25 11.95 -16.37
N LEU A 57 4.71 11.24 -17.40
CA LEU A 57 5.44 11.83 -18.53
C LEU A 57 4.58 12.83 -19.30
N LYS A 58 3.29 12.53 -19.48
CA LYS A 58 2.32 13.37 -20.17
C LYS A 58 1.67 14.42 -19.25
N ASP A 59 1.98 14.42 -17.97
CA ASP A 59 1.34 15.24 -16.92
C ASP A 59 -0.20 15.17 -16.94
N THR A 60 -0.72 13.95 -17.12
CA THR A 60 -2.16 13.72 -17.26
C THR A 60 -2.85 13.73 -15.90
N ALA A 61 -3.90 14.53 -15.74
CA ALA A 61 -4.76 14.55 -14.56
C ALA A 61 -5.71 13.32 -14.55
N ALA A 62 -5.14 12.14 -14.42
CA ALA A 62 -5.86 10.86 -14.53
C ALA A 62 -6.35 10.31 -13.19
N TYR A 63 -5.80 10.75 -12.07
CA TYR A 63 -6.07 10.15 -10.77
C TYR A 63 -7.27 10.77 -10.09
N SER A 64 -8.18 9.91 -9.58
CA SER A 64 -9.09 10.35 -8.51
C SER A 64 -8.25 10.60 -7.27
N HIS A 65 -8.15 11.85 -6.84
CA HIS A 65 -7.43 12.23 -5.63
C HIS A 65 -8.32 11.97 -4.41
N ARG A 66 -7.93 11.01 -3.60
CA ARG A 66 -8.70 10.56 -2.44
C ARG A 66 -7.93 10.86 -1.16
N VAL A 67 -8.59 11.49 -0.20
CA VAL A 67 -7.98 11.89 1.07
C VAL A 67 -8.71 11.26 2.23
N CYS A 68 -7.97 10.69 3.18
CA CYS A 68 -8.47 10.11 4.42
C CYS A 68 -7.69 10.67 5.60
N THR A 69 -8.40 11.19 6.62
CA THR A 69 -7.79 11.76 7.83
C THR A 69 -8.56 11.40 9.08
N ASN A 70 -7.94 11.57 10.26
CA ASN A 70 -8.60 11.40 11.57
C ASN A 70 -9.77 12.37 11.75
N ASN A 71 -9.74 13.54 11.10
CA ASN A 71 -10.70 14.63 11.33
C ASN A 71 -11.99 14.50 10.51
N GLN A 72 -12.11 13.52 9.63
CA GLN A 72 -13.18 13.47 8.62
C GLN A 72 -14.34 12.52 8.94
N SER A 73 -14.29 11.72 10.01
CA SER A 73 -15.43 10.87 10.37
C SER A 73 -15.56 10.59 11.86
N PRO A 74 -16.72 10.94 12.44
CA PRO A 74 -17.11 10.45 13.76
C PRO A 74 -17.58 8.99 13.75
N ILE A 75 -17.68 8.33 12.58
CA ILE A 75 -18.20 6.98 12.46
C ILE A 75 -17.03 6.02 12.20
N PRO A 76 -16.62 5.22 13.21
CA PRO A 76 -15.58 4.21 13.05
C PRO A 76 -15.92 3.29 11.85
N HIS A 77 -14.92 3.03 11.01
CA HIS A 77 -15.00 2.09 9.88
C HIS A 77 -15.95 2.47 8.71
N ARG A 78 -16.51 3.67 8.68
CA ARG A 78 -17.04 4.25 7.45
C ARG A 78 -15.91 4.87 6.64
N GLN A 79 -16.01 4.80 5.31
CA GLN A 79 -15.04 5.45 4.43
C GLN A 79 -14.90 6.93 4.82
N THR A 80 -13.78 7.25 5.46
CA THR A 80 -13.40 8.62 5.85
C THR A 80 -12.82 9.39 4.66
N ARG A 81 -13.18 8.95 3.44
CA ARG A 81 -12.62 9.43 2.20
C ARG A 81 -13.38 10.61 1.65
N VAL A 82 -12.65 11.69 1.35
CA VAL A 82 -13.11 12.75 0.46
C VAL A 82 -12.49 12.51 -0.92
N ASN A 83 -13.31 12.52 -1.96
CA ASN A 83 -12.83 12.59 -3.33
C ASN A 83 -12.66 14.05 -3.69
N LEU A 84 -11.44 14.44 -3.98
CA LEU A 84 -11.14 15.72 -4.61
C LEU A 84 -11.23 15.55 -6.13
N ASP A 85 -11.00 16.65 -6.86
CA ASP A 85 -10.95 16.63 -8.32
C ASP A 85 -9.86 15.71 -8.85
N THR A 86 -9.90 15.41 -10.14
CA THR A 86 -8.81 14.66 -10.78
C THR A 86 -7.53 15.47 -10.77
N ILE A 87 -6.40 14.77 -10.55
CA ILE A 87 -5.08 15.39 -10.41
C ILE A 87 -4.02 14.62 -11.19
N SER A 88 -2.96 15.28 -11.63
CA SER A 88 -1.76 14.64 -12.14
C SER A 88 -0.82 14.28 -10.99
N LEU A 89 0.08 13.29 -11.21
CA LEU A 89 1.10 12.94 -10.22
C LEU A 89 2.00 14.13 -9.91
N LYS A 90 2.45 14.85 -10.93
CA LYS A 90 3.33 16.01 -10.72
C LYS A 90 2.65 17.12 -9.94
N GLN A 91 1.37 17.36 -10.18
CA GLN A 91 0.61 18.35 -9.41
C GLN A 91 0.49 17.94 -7.95
N ALA A 92 0.14 16.68 -7.66
CA ALA A 92 0.08 16.16 -6.29
C ALA A 92 1.42 16.27 -5.56
N LEU A 93 2.53 16.01 -6.26
CA LEU A 93 3.88 16.14 -5.70
C LEU A 93 4.30 17.59 -5.44
N LYS A 94 3.76 18.57 -6.21
CA LYS A 94 4.01 20.00 -5.99
C LYS A 94 3.20 20.58 -4.85
N ASP A 95 1.94 20.17 -4.75
CA ASP A 95 0.98 20.76 -3.81
C ASP A 95 1.12 20.22 -2.39
N GLY A 96 1.62 18.99 -2.24
CA GLY A 96 1.75 18.33 -0.95
C GLY A 96 3.19 18.23 -0.45
N GLN A 97 3.32 17.96 0.85
CA GLN A 97 4.55 17.50 1.48
C GLN A 97 4.26 16.18 2.18
N TYR A 98 5.03 15.15 1.87
CA TYR A 98 4.76 13.80 2.33
C TYR A 98 5.95 13.21 3.10
N ASP A 99 5.65 12.51 4.20
CA ASP A 99 6.64 11.75 4.95
C ASP A 99 6.95 10.42 4.26
N PHE A 100 5.91 9.81 3.67
CA PHE A 100 5.99 8.53 2.97
C PHE A 100 5.31 8.62 1.59
N ILE A 101 5.98 8.10 0.56
CA ILE A 101 5.40 7.97 -0.78
C ILE A 101 5.54 6.51 -1.22
N SER A 102 4.41 5.86 -1.52
CA SER A 102 4.40 4.46 -1.86
C SER A 102 4.11 4.19 -3.33
N PHE A 103 4.80 3.19 -3.84
CA PHE A 103 4.55 2.56 -5.13
C PHE A 103 4.06 1.13 -4.93
N GLN A 104 3.37 0.61 -5.92
CA GLN A 104 2.98 -0.79 -6.04
C GLN A 104 2.83 -1.14 -7.52
N GLN A 105 2.90 -2.43 -7.84
CA GLN A 105 2.52 -2.88 -9.19
C GLN A 105 1.02 -3.20 -9.25
N ALA A 106 0.42 -3.17 -10.43
CA ALA A 106 -0.91 -3.72 -10.66
C ALA A 106 -0.92 -5.23 -10.34
N SER A 107 -2.02 -5.74 -9.77
CA SER A 107 -2.08 -7.12 -9.30
C SER A 107 -1.73 -8.16 -10.37
N HIS A 108 -2.21 -7.93 -11.61
CA HIS A 108 -1.98 -8.83 -12.73
C HIS A 108 -0.52 -8.85 -13.23
N ASP A 109 0.26 -7.82 -12.91
CA ASP A 109 1.67 -7.68 -13.28
C ASP A 109 2.63 -7.87 -12.10
N SER A 110 2.11 -8.04 -10.89
CA SER A 110 2.93 -7.98 -9.67
C SER A 110 3.98 -9.09 -9.56
N GLY A 111 3.80 -10.21 -10.23
CA GLY A 111 4.80 -11.29 -10.36
C GLY A 111 5.53 -11.32 -11.71
N ILE A 112 5.40 -10.30 -12.57
CA ILE A 112 5.98 -10.30 -13.92
C ILE A 112 7.13 -9.29 -13.99
N ARG A 113 8.36 -9.79 -13.82
CA ARG A 113 9.58 -8.97 -13.70
C ARG A 113 9.77 -7.95 -14.84
N SER A 114 9.46 -8.31 -16.07
CA SER A 114 9.62 -7.45 -17.26
C SER A 114 8.73 -6.20 -17.26
N THR A 115 7.74 -6.14 -16.37
CA THR A 115 6.80 -4.99 -16.25
C THR A 115 7.26 -3.90 -15.31
N TYR A 116 8.42 -4.06 -14.67
CA TYR A 116 8.92 -3.12 -13.67
C TYR A 116 9.80 -2.02 -14.24
N GLU A 117 10.78 -2.40 -15.07
CA GLU A 117 11.69 -1.46 -15.71
C GLU A 117 11.25 -1.12 -17.14
N PRO A 118 11.49 0.14 -17.60
CA PRO A 118 12.18 1.25 -16.91
C PRO A 118 11.23 2.07 -16.01
N TRP A 119 9.98 1.65 -15.86
CA TRP A 119 8.91 2.46 -15.32
C TRP A 119 9.09 2.81 -13.85
N LEU A 120 9.54 1.85 -13.04
CA LEU A 120 9.78 2.09 -11.60
C LEU A 120 10.92 3.07 -11.39
N SER A 121 12.03 2.95 -12.12
CA SER A 121 13.15 3.91 -12.04
C SER A 121 12.71 5.32 -12.41
N LEU A 122 11.97 5.50 -13.50
CA LEU A 122 11.44 6.80 -13.90
C LEU A 122 10.53 7.43 -12.82
N LEU A 123 9.69 6.63 -12.19
CA LEU A 123 8.83 7.09 -11.10
C LEU A 123 9.64 7.48 -9.87
N ILE A 124 10.63 6.67 -9.47
CA ILE A 124 11.52 6.95 -8.33
C ILE A 124 12.27 8.26 -8.54
N ASP A 125 12.93 8.44 -9.69
CA ASP A 125 13.70 9.65 -10.00
C ASP A 125 12.81 10.89 -9.97
N THR A 126 11.63 10.82 -10.57
CA THR A 126 10.68 11.95 -10.56
C THR A 126 10.20 12.26 -9.15
N VAL A 127 9.74 11.25 -8.41
CA VAL A 127 9.22 11.47 -7.06
C VAL A 127 10.31 12.02 -6.15
N HIS A 128 11.53 11.50 -6.22
CA HIS A 128 12.64 12.01 -5.42
C HIS A 128 12.98 13.45 -5.77
N ALA A 129 12.96 13.83 -7.05
CA ALA A 129 13.22 15.20 -7.47
C ALA A 129 12.21 16.21 -6.90
N TYR A 130 10.94 15.82 -6.77
CA TYR A 130 9.91 16.70 -6.18
C TYR A 130 9.85 16.62 -4.65
N GLN A 131 10.15 15.46 -4.07
CA GLN A 131 9.97 15.15 -2.64
C GLN A 131 11.24 14.48 -2.07
N PRO A 132 12.38 15.19 -2.03
CA PRO A 132 13.68 14.58 -1.63
C PRO A 132 13.69 14.12 -0.17
N GLN A 133 12.82 14.68 0.68
CA GLN A 133 12.72 14.34 2.09
C GLN A 133 11.74 13.20 2.39
N ALA A 134 10.92 12.77 1.42
CA ALA A 134 10.00 11.67 1.61
C ALA A 134 10.74 10.32 1.70
N GLN A 135 10.26 9.43 2.55
CA GLN A 135 10.68 8.04 2.56
C GLN A 135 9.90 7.27 1.50
N LEU A 136 10.59 6.71 0.51
CA LEU A 136 9.95 5.90 -0.51
C LEU A 136 9.60 4.52 0.04
N CYS A 137 8.41 4.05 -0.31
CA CYS A 137 7.86 2.78 0.12
C CYS A 137 7.50 1.90 -1.06
N TRP A 138 7.67 0.60 -0.91
CA TRP A 138 7.12 -0.40 -1.80
C TRP A 138 6.03 -1.18 -1.08
N MET A 139 4.79 -1.05 -1.51
CA MET A 139 3.71 -1.90 -1.01
C MET A 139 3.71 -3.22 -1.80
N GLN A 140 4.16 -4.29 -1.14
CA GLN A 140 4.07 -5.63 -1.70
C GLN A 140 2.59 -6.05 -1.78
N THR A 141 2.13 -6.33 -2.97
CA THR A 141 0.77 -6.83 -3.22
C THR A 141 0.64 -8.30 -2.81
N TRP A 142 -0.57 -8.80 -2.78
CA TRP A 142 -0.89 -10.20 -2.44
C TRP A 142 -1.27 -11.00 -3.69
N ALA A 143 -1.08 -12.31 -3.61
CA ALA A 143 -1.53 -13.23 -4.65
C ALA A 143 -3.06 -13.32 -4.66
N TYR A 144 -3.64 -13.71 -5.78
CA TYR A 144 -5.05 -14.02 -5.90
C TYR A 144 -5.42 -15.22 -5.01
N SER A 145 -6.71 -15.36 -4.67
CA SER A 145 -7.22 -16.59 -4.06
C SER A 145 -7.09 -17.76 -5.02
N GLN A 146 -6.99 -18.97 -4.49
CA GLN A 146 -6.79 -20.17 -5.33
C GLN A 146 -7.95 -20.41 -6.31
N ASP A 147 -9.15 -19.96 -5.94
CA ASP A 147 -10.38 -20.06 -6.75
C ASP A 147 -10.68 -18.81 -7.59
N ALA A 148 -9.72 -17.89 -7.69
CA ALA A 148 -9.91 -16.64 -8.44
C ALA A 148 -10.17 -16.90 -9.92
N THR A 149 -11.13 -16.15 -10.48
CA THR A 149 -11.49 -16.18 -11.91
C THR A 149 -10.93 -15.00 -12.69
N HIS A 150 -9.98 -14.27 -12.13
CA HIS A 150 -9.38 -13.09 -12.76
C HIS A 150 -8.67 -13.47 -14.09
N PRO A 151 -8.91 -12.75 -15.21
CA PRO A 151 -8.39 -13.10 -16.55
C PRO A 151 -6.86 -13.21 -16.63
N ALA A 152 -6.13 -12.56 -15.71
CA ALA A 152 -4.68 -12.64 -15.66
C ALA A 152 -4.15 -13.80 -14.81
N PHE A 153 -4.99 -14.54 -14.10
CA PHE A 153 -4.52 -15.63 -13.24
C PHE A 153 -3.85 -16.79 -14.01
N PRO A 154 -4.27 -17.11 -15.25
CA PRO A 154 -3.54 -18.08 -16.08
C PRO A 154 -2.06 -17.74 -16.33
N ARG A 155 -1.63 -16.49 -16.23
CA ARG A 155 -0.21 -16.08 -16.29
C ARG A 155 0.63 -16.69 -15.15
N TYR A 156 -0.02 -17.14 -14.09
CA TYR A 156 0.54 -17.84 -12.93
C TYR A 156 0.02 -19.29 -12.85
N HIS A 157 -0.34 -19.88 -14.02
CA HIS A 157 -0.89 -21.24 -14.15
C HIS A 157 -2.11 -21.51 -13.28
N ASN A 158 -2.88 -20.48 -12.91
CA ASN A 158 -3.99 -20.54 -11.96
C ASN A 158 -3.60 -21.13 -10.60
N LYS A 159 -2.37 -20.87 -10.15
CA LYS A 159 -1.87 -21.34 -8.86
C LYS A 159 -1.46 -20.18 -7.97
N GLN A 160 -2.14 -20.07 -6.85
CA GLN A 160 -1.89 -19.02 -5.86
C GLN A 160 -0.43 -19.02 -5.38
N GLN A 161 0.14 -20.20 -5.11
CA GLN A 161 1.51 -20.31 -4.61
C GLN A 161 2.52 -19.85 -5.67
N GLU A 162 2.34 -20.21 -6.93
CA GLU A 162 3.23 -19.76 -8.02
C GLU A 162 3.15 -18.24 -8.22
N MET A 163 1.94 -17.66 -8.11
CA MET A 163 1.78 -16.20 -8.13
C MET A 163 2.49 -15.55 -6.94
N TRP A 164 2.35 -16.13 -5.74
CA TRP A 164 3.01 -15.62 -4.55
C TRP A 164 4.53 -15.68 -4.66
N ASP A 165 5.10 -16.77 -5.12
CA ASP A 165 6.54 -16.93 -5.30
C ASP A 165 7.08 -15.93 -6.34
N SER A 166 6.32 -15.69 -7.40
CA SER A 166 6.63 -14.68 -8.41
C SER A 166 6.61 -13.26 -7.83
N ILE A 167 5.63 -12.93 -6.99
CA ILE A 167 5.54 -11.63 -6.29
C ILE A 167 6.74 -11.45 -5.34
N GLN A 168 7.14 -12.48 -4.62
CA GLN A 168 8.33 -12.43 -3.77
C GLN A 168 9.60 -12.18 -4.57
N SER A 169 9.77 -12.89 -5.68
CA SER A 169 10.90 -12.69 -6.61
C SER A 169 10.93 -11.25 -7.14
N CYS A 170 9.78 -10.73 -7.57
CA CYS A 170 9.67 -9.33 -8.02
C CYS A 170 9.93 -8.32 -6.90
N THR A 171 9.56 -8.64 -5.65
CA THR A 171 9.90 -7.79 -4.49
C THR A 171 11.42 -7.71 -4.26
N GLN A 172 12.16 -8.81 -4.45
CA GLN A 172 13.63 -8.77 -4.42
C GLN A 172 14.19 -7.94 -5.57
N TYR A 173 13.59 -8.05 -6.76
CA TYR A 173 13.98 -7.22 -7.90
C TYR A 173 13.75 -5.74 -7.65
N VAL A 174 12.63 -5.35 -7.02
CA VAL A 174 12.41 -3.95 -6.58
C VAL A 174 13.53 -3.48 -5.66
N LYS A 175 13.99 -4.32 -4.73
CA LYS A 175 15.12 -3.99 -3.85
C LYS A 175 16.40 -3.72 -4.66
N GLU A 176 16.66 -4.49 -5.70
CA GLU A 176 17.80 -4.28 -6.59
C GLU A 176 17.68 -2.95 -7.33
N ILE A 177 16.50 -2.65 -7.90
CA ILE A 177 16.21 -1.38 -8.58
C ILE A 177 16.44 -0.21 -7.62
N VAL A 178 15.78 -0.19 -6.47
CA VAL A 178 15.87 0.93 -5.53
C VAL A 178 17.31 1.13 -5.04
N ASN A 179 18.04 0.05 -4.73
CA ASN A 179 19.44 0.14 -4.33
C ASN A 179 20.34 0.70 -5.45
N ARG A 180 20.02 0.43 -6.71
CA ARG A 180 20.72 1.03 -7.86
C ARG A 180 20.40 2.51 -7.95
N GLU A 181 19.14 2.90 -7.85
CA GLU A 181 18.71 4.31 -7.87
C GLU A 181 19.36 5.12 -6.73
N MET A 182 19.40 4.58 -5.51
CA MET A 182 20.05 5.23 -4.36
C MET A 182 21.57 5.43 -4.52
N ARG A 183 22.22 4.73 -5.43
CA ARG A 183 23.67 4.92 -5.71
C ARG A 183 23.95 6.02 -6.71
N LYS A 184 22.95 6.54 -7.39
CA LYS A 184 23.11 7.67 -8.31
C LYS A 184 23.54 8.92 -7.52
N PRO A 185 24.45 9.76 -8.06
CA PRO A 185 24.92 10.97 -7.38
C PRO A 185 23.79 11.91 -6.95
N GLU A 186 22.78 12.06 -7.80
CA GLU A 186 21.58 12.89 -7.57
C GLU A 186 20.68 12.39 -6.46
N ASN A 187 20.78 11.11 -6.09
CA ASN A 187 19.93 10.43 -5.11
C ASN A 187 20.64 10.14 -3.77
N ARG A 188 21.83 10.75 -3.53
CA ARG A 188 22.66 10.46 -2.33
C ARG A 188 21.95 10.70 -1.00
N GLU A 189 21.01 11.63 -0.96
CA GLU A 189 20.25 11.97 0.25
C GLU A 189 18.94 11.18 0.38
N MET A 190 18.63 10.29 -0.58
CA MET A 190 17.45 9.46 -0.53
C MET A 190 17.45 8.61 0.75
N LYS A 191 16.37 8.70 1.52
CA LYS A 191 16.18 7.84 2.70
C LYS A 191 16.10 6.38 2.28
N LYS A 192 16.61 5.48 3.14
CA LYS A 192 16.45 4.04 2.93
C LYS A 192 14.98 3.72 2.70
N TRP A 193 14.68 3.07 1.58
CA TRP A 193 13.32 2.68 1.24
C TRP A 193 12.69 1.72 2.25
N LEU A 194 11.37 1.67 2.29
CA LEU A 194 10.60 0.87 3.23
C LEU A 194 9.75 -0.15 2.47
N LEU A 195 9.93 -1.43 2.77
CA LEU A 195 9.00 -2.47 2.31
C LEU A 195 7.78 -2.48 3.22
N ILE A 196 6.59 -2.45 2.62
CA ILE A 196 5.29 -2.63 3.29
C ILE A 196 4.77 -4.03 2.89
N PRO A 197 5.02 -5.09 3.68
CA PRO A 197 4.86 -6.48 3.26
C PRO A 197 3.41 -6.97 3.40
N CYS A 198 2.43 -6.27 2.81
CA CYS A 198 1.02 -6.64 2.87
C CYS A 198 0.78 -8.06 2.32
N GLY A 199 1.37 -8.39 1.18
CA GLY A 199 1.24 -9.72 0.59
C GLY A 199 1.71 -10.84 1.51
N LYS A 200 2.85 -10.65 2.20
CA LYS A 200 3.36 -11.62 3.19
C LYS A 200 2.38 -11.81 4.35
N ALA A 201 1.78 -10.73 4.85
CA ALA A 201 0.79 -10.81 5.94
C ALA A 201 -0.47 -11.58 5.52
N ILE A 202 -0.97 -11.31 4.31
CA ILE A 202 -2.13 -12.04 3.76
C ILE A 202 -1.79 -13.52 3.56
N GLN A 203 -0.60 -13.85 3.04
CA GLN A 203 -0.20 -15.24 2.85
C GLN A 203 -0.04 -15.98 4.19
N LEU A 204 0.51 -15.33 5.22
CA LEU A 204 0.52 -15.89 6.58
C LEU A 204 -0.89 -16.10 7.12
N GLY A 205 -1.80 -15.16 6.87
CA GLY A 205 -3.20 -15.27 7.27
C GLY A 205 -3.91 -16.49 6.67
N ARG A 206 -3.64 -16.79 5.41
CA ARG A 206 -4.17 -17.96 4.69
C ARG A 206 -3.76 -19.29 5.30
N GLN A 207 -2.60 -19.34 5.96
CA GLN A 207 -2.12 -20.53 6.68
C GLN A 207 -2.78 -20.73 8.04
N THR A 208 -3.62 -19.81 8.49
CA THR A 208 -4.36 -19.90 9.74
C THR A 208 -5.72 -20.58 9.54
N LYS A 209 -6.50 -20.63 10.61
CA LYS A 209 -7.90 -21.13 10.57
C LYS A 209 -8.85 -20.26 9.74
N LEU A 210 -8.41 -19.09 9.27
CA LEU A 210 -9.18 -18.28 8.32
C LEU A 210 -9.12 -18.84 6.90
N GLY A 211 -8.06 -19.58 6.57
CA GLY A 211 -7.90 -20.15 5.24
C GLY A 211 -7.81 -19.09 4.13
N ASP A 212 -8.13 -19.48 2.91
CA ASP A 212 -8.06 -18.60 1.72
C ASP A 212 -9.34 -17.77 1.54
N THR A 213 -9.68 -16.96 2.55
CA THR A 213 -10.91 -16.15 2.58
C THR A 213 -10.64 -14.65 2.67
N PHE A 214 -9.39 -14.23 2.44
CA PHE A 214 -8.98 -12.83 2.57
C PHE A 214 -9.49 -11.92 1.45
N CYS A 215 -9.86 -12.49 0.30
CA CYS A 215 -10.38 -11.74 -0.84
C CYS A 215 -11.91 -11.92 -0.98
N ARG A 216 -12.60 -10.85 -1.45
CA ARG A 216 -14.06 -10.85 -1.66
C ARG A 216 -14.48 -11.34 -3.05
N ASP A 217 -13.59 -11.18 -4.03
CA ASP A 217 -13.83 -11.48 -5.45
C ASP A 217 -12.65 -12.25 -6.09
N GLY A 218 -11.86 -12.91 -5.25
CA GLY A 218 -10.67 -13.65 -5.63
C GLY A 218 -9.39 -12.82 -5.66
N TYR A 219 -9.43 -11.47 -5.62
CA TYR A 219 -8.22 -10.62 -5.68
C TYR A 219 -8.30 -9.35 -4.84
N HIS A 220 -9.44 -8.69 -4.68
CA HIS A 220 -9.59 -7.57 -3.76
C HIS A 220 -9.84 -8.07 -2.32
N LEU A 221 -9.23 -7.44 -1.34
CA LEU A 221 -9.39 -7.83 0.05
C LEU A 221 -10.84 -7.69 0.51
N ASN A 222 -11.33 -8.61 1.34
CA ASN A 222 -12.62 -8.47 1.98
C ASN A 222 -12.66 -7.24 2.89
N TYR A 223 -13.84 -6.70 3.13
CA TYR A 223 -14.04 -5.42 3.83
C TYR A 223 -13.75 -5.47 5.33
N THR A 224 -13.52 -6.65 5.88
CA THR A 224 -13.26 -6.89 7.29
C THR A 224 -11.78 -7.21 7.53
N TYR A 225 -11.44 -8.43 7.93
CA TYR A 225 -10.09 -8.82 8.31
C TYR A 225 -9.06 -8.77 7.16
N GLY A 226 -9.50 -8.85 5.90
CA GLY A 226 -8.58 -8.70 4.76
C GLY A 226 -7.96 -7.30 4.73
N ARG A 227 -8.79 -6.26 4.64
CA ARG A 227 -8.36 -4.85 4.67
C ARG A 227 -7.67 -4.50 5.98
N TYR A 228 -8.22 -4.97 7.09
CA TYR A 228 -7.64 -4.74 8.41
C TYR A 228 -6.21 -5.31 8.51
N THR A 229 -5.94 -6.50 7.96
CA THR A 229 -4.59 -7.09 7.96
C THR A 229 -3.59 -6.23 7.19
N ALA A 230 -3.95 -5.76 6.01
CA ALA A 230 -3.08 -4.87 5.21
C ALA A 230 -2.84 -3.54 5.93
N ALA A 231 -3.88 -2.94 6.51
CA ALA A 231 -3.74 -1.71 7.29
C ALA A 231 -2.90 -1.89 8.56
N CYS A 232 -2.96 -3.06 9.23
CA CYS A 232 -2.08 -3.39 10.35
C CYS A 232 -0.60 -3.39 9.95
N VAL A 233 -0.28 -3.90 8.75
CA VAL A 233 1.09 -3.83 8.21
C VAL A 233 1.53 -2.39 8.01
N TRP A 234 0.69 -1.58 7.35
CA TRP A 234 0.96 -0.16 7.16
C TRP A 234 1.19 0.55 8.48
N TYR A 235 0.27 0.37 9.44
CA TYR A 235 0.38 0.98 10.77
C TYR A 235 1.72 0.65 11.43
N GLU A 236 2.11 -0.63 11.49
CA GLU A 236 3.36 -1.04 12.15
C GLU A 236 4.59 -0.49 11.42
N MET A 237 4.58 -0.47 10.09
CA MET A 237 5.73 -0.01 9.30
C MET A 237 5.94 1.50 9.40
N ILE A 238 4.89 2.33 9.38
CA ILE A 238 5.01 3.80 9.44
C ILE A 238 5.19 4.32 10.86
N THR A 239 4.55 3.69 11.86
CA THR A 239 4.61 4.16 13.27
C THR A 239 5.71 3.51 14.09
N ARG A 240 6.25 2.37 13.64
CA ARG A 240 7.17 1.52 14.40
C ARG A 240 6.59 0.97 15.71
N LYS A 241 5.27 1.04 15.89
CA LYS A 241 4.55 0.51 17.05
C LYS A 241 3.99 -0.85 16.75
N ASP A 242 4.13 -1.78 17.67
CA ASP A 242 3.59 -3.14 17.57
C ASP A 242 2.06 -3.11 17.47
N VAL A 243 1.53 -3.57 16.35
CA VAL A 243 0.09 -3.52 16.07
C VAL A 243 -0.74 -4.46 16.94
N ARG A 244 -0.12 -5.48 17.56
CA ARG A 244 -0.81 -6.43 18.46
C ARG A 244 -1.39 -5.74 19.71
N PHE A 245 -0.84 -4.58 20.08
CA PHE A 245 -1.34 -3.76 21.18
C PHE A 245 -2.33 -2.69 20.72
N ASN A 246 -2.78 -2.72 19.48
CA ASN A 246 -3.77 -1.77 18.97
C ASN A 246 -5.19 -2.28 19.25
N SER A 247 -6.03 -1.41 19.83
CA SER A 247 -7.40 -1.75 20.24
C SER A 247 -8.42 -1.57 19.11
N ALA A 248 -8.09 -0.83 18.05
CA ALA A 248 -9.00 -0.63 16.92
C ALA A 248 -9.38 -1.97 16.28
N ARG A 249 -10.64 -2.12 15.94
CA ARG A 249 -11.19 -3.35 15.36
C ARG A 249 -12.39 -2.99 14.49
N HIS A 250 -12.45 -3.53 13.29
CA HIS A 250 -13.65 -3.41 12.45
C HIS A 250 -14.88 -3.98 13.20
N PRO A 251 -16.04 -3.32 13.22
CA PRO A 251 -17.21 -3.73 14.00
C PRO A 251 -17.65 -5.18 13.74
N GLU A 252 -17.59 -5.60 12.49
CA GLU A 252 -18.02 -6.96 12.05
C GLU A 252 -16.96 -8.04 12.30
N MET A 253 -15.76 -7.69 12.77
CA MET A 253 -14.73 -8.66 13.09
C MET A 253 -14.91 -9.24 14.50
N THR A 254 -14.70 -10.54 14.62
CA THR A 254 -14.53 -11.16 15.94
C THR A 254 -13.16 -10.82 16.52
N ARG A 255 -13.03 -10.89 17.85
CA ARG A 255 -11.72 -10.74 18.52
C ARG A 255 -10.67 -11.74 18.03
N ARG A 256 -11.10 -12.93 17.62
CA ARG A 256 -10.21 -13.96 17.07
C ARG A 256 -9.65 -13.54 15.70
N GLN A 257 -10.49 -13.03 14.81
CA GLN A 257 -10.07 -12.50 13.50
C GLN A 257 -9.11 -11.32 13.67
N GLN A 258 -9.41 -10.38 14.59
CA GLN A 258 -8.52 -9.29 14.92
C GLN A 258 -7.13 -9.78 15.36
N ARG A 259 -7.08 -10.71 16.31
CA ARG A 259 -5.81 -11.25 16.81
C ARG A 259 -5.01 -11.93 15.70
N ILE A 260 -5.66 -12.75 14.86
CA ILE A 260 -5.00 -13.42 13.73
C ILE A 260 -4.42 -12.37 12.78
N ALA A 261 -5.19 -11.36 12.40
CA ALA A 261 -4.76 -10.30 11.48
C ALA A 261 -3.54 -9.53 12.03
N GLN A 262 -3.60 -9.13 13.30
CA GLN A 262 -2.50 -8.41 13.98
C GLN A 262 -1.23 -9.27 14.09
N GLU A 263 -1.35 -10.55 14.45
CA GLU A 263 -0.22 -11.48 14.53
C GLU A 263 0.43 -11.73 13.16
N CYS A 264 -0.39 -11.88 12.10
CA CYS A 264 0.13 -12.07 10.74
C CYS A 264 0.83 -10.80 10.23
N ALA A 265 0.26 -9.62 10.49
CA ALA A 265 0.87 -8.34 10.15
C ALA A 265 2.21 -8.16 10.89
N HIS A 266 2.22 -8.36 12.22
CA HIS A 266 3.44 -8.25 13.02
C HIS A 266 4.55 -9.21 12.54
N LYS A 267 4.23 -10.48 12.27
CA LYS A 267 5.19 -11.46 11.73
C LYS A 267 5.69 -11.08 10.33
N ALA A 268 4.86 -10.46 9.52
CA ALA A 268 5.26 -10.01 8.18
C ALA A 268 6.26 -8.86 8.24
N CYS A 269 6.13 -7.96 9.21
CA CYS A 269 7.00 -6.81 9.41
C CYS A 269 8.39 -7.14 9.98
N ARG A 270 8.61 -8.40 10.38
CA ARG A 270 9.88 -8.94 10.89
C ARG A 270 10.62 -9.71 9.80
#